data_21a8aab90ae498da6e42b10478edb349
#
_entry.id   21a8aab90ae498da6e42b10478edb349
#
_cell.length_a   1.000
_cell.length_b   1.000
_cell.length_c   1.000
_cell.angle_alpha   90.00
_cell.angle_beta   90.00
_cell.angle_gamma   90.00
#
_symmetry.space_group_name_H-M   'P 1'
#
loop_
_entity.id
_entity.type
_entity.pdbx_description
1 polymer ?
#
loop_
_entity_poly.entity_id
_entity_poly.type
_entity_poly.pdbx_seq_one_letter_code
_entity_poly.pdbx_strand_id
1 'polypeptide(L)'
;PILATVLKEILNKNKINNTQLLNIKKIIKKINKFHEWLIQFRDPKKTGLVSILHPWESGYDNSPLWDEPMKKVKIEKNIKYKRGDNKVVNPDYRPLDIDYDRYVTIKNNLKKMKYNPKKVYKSSFFNVVDVGFNSIFLKANKDLVILLDKFNLNKTKINNYIKLTEKNFLKLYDKKKESFFSKDIRNNQKIFIPSITNYFVLFADLNNDKINKKLIKSLKRYNPKNKYFFSSIKPNHKSFEEKRYWRGPVWINCNWFIHKGLKNKDWFFSEKIKKKTIQILEKKGFFEYFSCKNGQPMGAKNFSWSAALYLDLMLNKN
;
A
#
# COMPACT_ATOMS: atom_id res chain seq x y z
N PRO A 1 7.01 2.32 -2.38
CA PRO A 1 8.39 1.98 -1.92
C PRO A 1 8.76 0.49 -2.09
N ILE A 2 8.08 -0.27 -2.99
CA ILE A 2 8.25 -1.73 -3.14
C ILE A 2 9.51 -2.15 -3.94
N LEU A 3 10.24 -1.22 -4.54
CA LEU A 3 11.30 -1.51 -5.53
C LEU A 3 12.41 -2.45 -5.01
N ALA A 4 12.81 -2.32 -3.75
CA ALA A 4 13.82 -3.21 -3.16
C ALA A 4 13.32 -4.66 -3.07
N THR A 5 12.05 -4.87 -2.69
CA THR A 5 11.44 -6.20 -2.65
C THR A 5 11.39 -6.82 -4.05
N VAL A 6 10.95 -6.06 -5.06
CA VAL A 6 10.89 -6.54 -6.45
C VAL A 6 12.29 -6.88 -6.97
N LEU A 7 13.28 -6.01 -6.74
CA LEU A 7 14.65 -6.27 -7.17
C LEU A 7 15.22 -7.54 -6.52
N LYS A 8 14.98 -7.73 -5.21
CA LYS A 8 15.42 -8.94 -4.51
C LYS A 8 14.79 -10.20 -5.11
N GLU A 9 13.49 -10.19 -5.40
CA GLU A 9 12.78 -11.33 -6.03
C GLU A 9 13.35 -11.63 -7.44
N ILE A 10 13.65 -10.60 -8.24
CA ILE A 10 14.30 -10.77 -9.56
C ILE A 10 15.66 -11.43 -9.40
N LEU A 11 16.47 -10.97 -8.44
CA LEU A 11 17.84 -11.49 -8.22
C LEU A 11 17.85 -12.90 -7.64
N ASN A 12 16.81 -13.32 -6.98
CA ASN A 12 16.67 -14.68 -6.46
C ASN A 12 16.30 -15.70 -7.56
N LYS A 13 15.67 -15.24 -8.64
CA LYS A 13 15.14 -16.11 -9.70
C LYS A 13 16.03 -16.18 -10.94
N ASN A 14 16.97 -15.28 -11.08
CA ASN A 14 17.76 -15.15 -12.30
C ASN A 14 19.26 -15.26 -12.03
N LYS A 15 19.97 -15.99 -12.90
CA LYS A 15 21.42 -15.94 -12.96
C LYS A 15 21.84 -14.58 -13.55
N ILE A 16 22.84 -13.95 -12.97
CA ILE A 16 23.28 -12.59 -13.30
C ILE A 16 24.72 -12.65 -13.75
N ASN A 17 25.02 -12.04 -14.92
CA ASN A 17 26.37 -11.90 -15.43
C ASN A 17 27.09 -10.66 -14.84
N ASN A 18 28.42 -10.56 -15.07
CA ASN A 18 29.24 -9.48 -14.51
C ASN A 18 28.82 -8.07 -14.95
N THR A 19 28.38 -7.91 -16.20
CA THR A 19 27.92 -6.61 -16.73
C THR A 19 26.62 -6.17 -16.02
N GLN A 20 25.71 -7.11 -15.81
CA GLN A 20 24.45 -6.87 -15.06
C GLN A 20 24.72 -6.52 -13.60
N LEU A 21 25.73 -7.16 -12.96
CA LEU A 21 26.09 -6.88 -11.56
C LEU A 21 26.43 -5.40 -11.32
N LEU A 22 27.19 -4.77 -12.21
CA LEU A 22 27.51 -3.34 -12.10
C LEU A 22 26.26 -2.46 -12.16
N ASN A 23 25.35 -2.75 -13.09
CA ASN A 23 24.10 -2.01 -13.23
C ASN A 23 23.18 -2.22 -12.03
N ILE A 24 23.07 -3.44 -11.53
CA ILE A 24 22.30 -3.77 -10.33
C ILE A 24 22.84 -3.01 -9.12
N LYS A 25 24.16 -2.96 -8.92
CA LYS A 25 24.79 -2.19 -7.85
C LYS A 25 24.43 -0.71 -7.92
N LYS A 26 24.39 -0.12 -9.14
CA LYS A 26 23.92 1.26 -9.36
C LYS A 26 22.44 1.43 -8.98
N ILE A 27 21.58 0.48 -9.36
CA ILE A 27 20.14 0.50 -9.01
C ILE A 27 19.95 0.41 -7.50
N ILE A 28 20.63 -0.50 -6.81
CA ILE A 28 20.58 -0.63 -5.34
C ILE A 28 20.96 0.69 -4.66
N LYS A 29 22.05 1.34 -5.11
CA LYS A 29 22.45 2.66 -4.58
C LYS A 29 21.36 3.73 -4.78
N LYS A 30 20.66 3.74 -5.93
CA LYS A 30 19.55 4.67 -6.19
C LYS A 30 18.33 4.36 -5.29
N ILE A 31 17.99 3.09 -5.10
CA ILE A 31 16.90 2.68 -4.19
C ILE A 31 17.26 3.09 -2.75
N ASN A 32 18.51 2.86 -2.31
CA ASN A 32 18.97 3.28 -0.99
C ASN A 32 18.82 4.80 -0.79
N LYS A 33 19.28 5.61 -1.74
CA LYS A 33 19.10 7.07 -1.70
C LYS A 33 17.62 7.48 -1.62
N PHE A 34 16.74 6.80 -2.36
CA PHE A 34 15.31 7.07 -2.31
C PHE A 34 14.71 6.72 -0.94
N HIS A 35 15.08 5.58 -0.35
CA HIS A 35 14.65 5.21 1.00
C HIS A 35 15.17 6.19 2.06
N GLU A 36 16.43 6.60 1.97
CA GLU A 36 17.00 7.63 2.85
C GLU A 36 16.31 8.98 2.71
N TRP A 37 15.91 9.36 1.49
CA TRP A 37 15.13 10.55 1.23
C TRP A 37 13.76 10.48 1.92
N LEU A 38 13.04 9.35 1.81
CA LEU A 38 11.77 9.13 2.52
C LEU A 38 11.97 9.27 4.04
N ILE A 39 12.98 8.63 4.60
CA ILE A 39 13.29 8.70 6.03
C ILE A 39 13.56 10.15 6.45
N GLN A 40 14.35 10.88 5.68
CA GLN A 40 14.76 12.24 6.02
C GLN A 40 13.61 13.25 5.94
N PHE A 41 12.77 13.14 4.90
CA PHE A 41 11.80 14.18 4.56
C PHE A 41 10.34 13.81 4.84
N ARG A 42 10.05 12.53 5.05
CA ARG A 42 8.71 12.05 5.39
C ARG A 42 8.59 11.60 6.84
N ASP A 43 9.72 11.47 7.54
CA ASP A 43 9.80 11.28 9.00
C ASP A 43 10.84 12.23 9.65
N PRO A 44 10.74 13.54 9.48
CA PRO A 44 11.73 14.48 10.01
C PRO A 44 11.77 14.50 11.55
N LYS A 45 10.74 13.99 12.22
CA LYS A 45 10.68 13.84 13.68
C LYS A 45 11.33 12.55 14.17
N LYS A 46 11.89 11.72 13.26
CA LYS A 46 12.56 10.45 13.58
C LYS A 46 11.67 9.50 14.41
N THR A 47 10.41 9.42 14.02
CA THR A 47 9.43 8.53 14.68
C THR A 47 9.55 7.07 14.25
N GLY A 48 10.27 6.79 13.19
CA GLY A 48 10.34 5.47 12.54
C GLY A 48 9.16 5.19 11.59
N LEU A 49 8.28 6.16 11.38
CA LEU A 49 7.10 6.01 10.54
C LEU A 49 7.01 7.19 9.57
N VAL A 50 7.09 6.88 8.27
CA VAL A 50 7.00 7.90 7.21
C VAL A 50 5.56 8.31 6.95
N SER A 51 5.36 9.59 6.62
CA SER A 51 4.06 10.12 6.23
C SER A 51 3.90 10.14 4.72
N ILE A 52 2.66 9.97 4.25
CA ILE A 52 2.21 10.36 2.92
C ILE A 52 1.60 11.76 2.98
N LEU A 53 1.83 12.57 1.95
CA LEU A 53 1.41 13.96 1.86
C LEU A 53 0.37 14.21 0.75
N HIS A 54 0.01 13.15 0.06
CA HIS A 54 -1.06 13.12 -0.93
C HIS A 54 -1.69 11.72 -0.97
N PRO A 55 -3.03 11.56 -1.10
CA PRO A 55 -3.68 10.26 -1.24
C PRO A 55 -3.09 9.38 -2.34
N TRP A 56 -2.64 9.96 -3.47
CA TRP A 56 -2.01 9.23 -4.58
C TRP A 56 -0.70 8.51 -4.20
N GLU A 57 0.00 8.96 -3.16
CA GLU A 57 1.21 8.27 -2.69
C GLU A 57 0.91 6.89 -2.10
N SER A 58 -0.32 6.66 -1.65
CA SER A 58 -0.75 5.36 -1.09
C SER A 58 -1.04 4.31 -2.16
N GLY A 59 -1.48 4.74 -3.36
CA GLY A 59 -2.01 3.88 -4.41
C GLY A 59 -3.48 3.47 -4.21
N TYR A 60 -4.18 3.99 -3.17
CA TYR A 60 -5.61 3.78 -2.91
C TYR A 60 -6.34 5.09 -2.62
N ASP A 61 -6.41 5.92 -3.65
CA ASP A 61 -6.67 7.35 -3.63
C ASP A 61 -7.91 7.79 -2.89
N ASN A 62 -9.09 7.20 -3.18
CA ASN A 62 -10.36 7.56 -2.56
C ASN A 62 -10.81 6.56 -1.49
N SER A 63 -9.86 5.87 -0.87
CA SER A 63 -10.18 5.04 0.29
C SER A 63 -10.84 5.89 1.37
N PRO A 64 -11.87 5.37 2.08
CA PRO A 64 -12.44 6.03 3.25
C PRO A 64 -11.44 6.39 4.35
N LEU A 65 -10.24 5.82 4.33
CA LEU A 65 -9.12 6.24 5.17
C LEU A 65 -8.81 7.74 5.05
N TRP A 66 -9.10 8.32 3.87
CA TRP A 66 -8.79 9.71 3.57
C TRP A 66 -9.96 10.66 3.78
N ASP A 67 -11.18 10.18 4.03
CA ASP A 67 -12.37 11.04 4.12
C ASP A 67 -12.17 12.18 5.14
N GLU A 68 -11.82 11.86 6.38
CA GLU A 68 -11.60 12.86 7.42
C GLU A 68 -10.37 13.74 7.18
N PRO A 69 -9.18 13.18 6.81
CA PRO A 69 -8.05 14.02 6.40
C PRO A 69 -8.35 14.96 5.23
N MET A 70 -9.13 14.52 4.25
CA MET A 70 -9.44 15.31 3.04
C MET A 70 -10.50 16.37 3.25
N LYS A 71 -11.46 16.20 4.17
CA LYS A 71 -12.46 17.22 4.50
C LYS A 71 -11.85 18.57 4.91
N LYS A 72 -10.64 18.54 5.48
CA LYS A 72 -9.92 19.74 5.92
C LYS A 72 -9.18 20.46 4.79
N VAL A 73 -9.11 19.88 3.61
CA VAL A 73 -8.50 20.51 2.43
C VAL A 73 -9.49 21.53 1.87
N LYS A 74 -9.18 22.81 2.05
CA LYS A 74 -9.94 23.91 1.44
C LYS A 74 -9.63 23.93 -0.05
N ILE A 75 -10.64 23.69 -0.88
CA ILE A 75 -10.51 23.63 -2.33
C ILE A 75 -10.09 25.02 -2.85
N GLU A 76 -9.12 25.04 -3.77
CA GLU A 76 -8.64 26.23 -4.44
C GLU A 76 -9.74 26.82 -5.32
N LYS A 77 -9.98 28.13 -5.24
CA LYS A 77 -10.96 28.83 -6.12
C LYS A 77 -10.54 28.70 -7.58
N ASN A 78 -11.53 28.54 -8.48
CA ASN A 78 -11.35 28.45 -9.94
C ASN A 78 -10.37 27.35 -10.38
N ILE A 79 -10.38 26.21 -9.68
CA ILE A 79 -9.53 25.07 -10.02
C ILE A 79 -9.87 24.54 -11.41
N LYS A 80 -8.86 24.34 -12.26
CA LYS A 80 -9.02 23.82 -13.62
C LYS A 80 -8.18 22.56 -13.81
N TYR A 81 -8.82 21.49 -14.29
CA TYR A 81 -8.15 20.24 -14.69
C TYR A 81 -9.06 19.44 -15.64
N LYS A 82 -8.48 18.46 -16.31
CA LYS A 82 -9.23 17.49 -17.12
C LYS A 82 -9.10 16.10 -16.52
N ARG A 83 -10.20 15.40 -16.37
CA ARG A 83 -10.23 14.00 -15.94
C ARG A 83 -10.10 13.09 -17.17
N GLY A 84 -9.08 12.24 -17.18
CA GLY A 84 -8.89 11.23 -18.23
C GLY A 84 -9.53 9.89 -17.89
N ASP A 85 -9.68 9.57 -16.60
CA ASP A 85 -10.19 8.31 -16.09
C ASP A 85 -11.67 8.06 -16.48
N ASN A 86 -12.51 9.09 -16.49
CA ASN A 86 -13.92 9.02 -16.88
C ASN A 86 -14.15 8.73 -18.38
N LYS A 87 -13.09 8.81 -19.20
CA LYS A 87 -13.19 8.47 -20.64
C LYS A 87 -13.02 6.97 -20.88
N VAL A 88 -12.40 6.26 -19.96
CA VAL A 88 -11.99 4.86 -20.11
C VAL A 88 -12.82 3.93 -19.22
N VAL A 89 -13.32 4.45 -18.09
CA VAL A 89 -14.06 3.70 -17.08
C VAL A 89 -15.37 4.42 -16.74
N ASN A 90 -16.42 3.67 -16.41
CA ASN A 90 -17.68 4.23 -15.96
C ASN A 90 -17.44 5.21 -14.78
N PRO A 91 -17.86 6.47 -14.88
CA PRO A 91 -17.66 7.49 -13.85
C PRO A 91 -18.20 7.10 -12.46
N ASP A 92 -19.30 6.32 -12.40
CA ASP A 92 -19.88 5.85 -11.14
C ASP A 92 -18.93 4.95 -10.32
N TYR A 93 -17.92 4.38 -10.97
CA TYR A 93 -16.94 3.51 -10.35
C TYR A 93 -15.67 4.26 -9.91
N ARG A 94 -15.57 5.55 -10.22
CA ARG A 94 -14.39 6.39 -9.96
C ARG A 94 -14.60 7.33 -8.77
N PRO A 95 -13.53 7.98 -8.26
CA PRO A 95 -13.65 9.06 -7.28
C PRO A 95 -14.57 10.17 -7.79
N LEU A 96 -15.25 10.86 -6.88
CA LEU A 96 -16.11 12.01 -7.20
C LEU A 96 -15.26 13.22 -7.64
N ASP A 97 -15.90 14.21 -8.32
CA ASP A 97 -15.20 15.43 -8.71
C ASP A 97 -14.69 16.20 -7.50
N ILE A 98 -15.44 16.24 -6.41
CA ILE A 98 -14.98 16.85 -5.14
C ILE A 98 -13.71 16.21 -4.58
N ASP A 99 -13.48 14.92 -4.81
CA ASP A 99 -12.23 14.25 -4.42
C ASP A 99 -11.07 14.74 -5.29
N TYR A 100 -11.31 14.84 -6.60
CA TYR A 100 -10.33 15.38 -7.56
C TYR A 100 -9.99 16.84 -7.30
N ASP A 101 -10.98 17.67 -6.97
CA ASP A 101 -10.76 19.08 -6.60
C ASP A 101 -9.78 19.17 -5.43
N ARG A 102 -9.94 18.32 -4.42
CA ARG A 102 -9.02 18.26 -3.29
C ARG A 102 -7.64 17.73 -3.68
N TYR A 103 -7.56 16.67 -4.51
CA TYR A 103 -6.28 16.14 -4.99
C TYR A 103 -5.50 17.19 -5.77
N VAL A 104 -6.16 17.88 -6.70
CA VAL A 104 -5.52 18.92 -7.50
C VAL A 104 -5.13 20.12 -6.65
N THR A 105 -5.93 20.49 -5.65
CA THR A 105 -5.59 21.54 -4.69
C THR A 105 -4.31 21.19 -3.92
N ILE A 106 -4.17 19.98 -3.40
CA ILE A 106 -2.94 19.55 -2.71
C ILE A 106 -1.76 19.59 -3.70
N LYS A 107 -1.91 19.02 -4.90
CA LYS A 107 -0.87 19.04 -5.94
C LYS A 107 -0.43 20.48 -6.28
N ASN A 108 -1.36 21.41 -6.45
CA ASN A 108 -1.06 22.82 -6.74
C ASN A 108 -0.31 23.48 -5.58
N ASN A 109 -0.69 23.17 -4.34
CA ASN A 109 0.03 23.65 -3.16
C ASN A 109 1.47 23.12 -3.11
N LEU A 110 1.69 21.83 -3.42
CA LEU A 110 3.03 21.26 -3.54
C LEU A 110 3.87 21.98 -4.62
N LYS A 111 3.24 22.30 -5.77
CA LYS A 111 3.88 23.04 -6.87
C LYS A 111 4.25 24.48 -6.43
N LYS A 112 3.36 25.19 -5.74
CA LYS A 112 3.64 26.55 -5.20
C LYS A 112 4.85 26.55 -4.26
N MET A 113 5.06 25.46 -3.51
CA MET A 113 6.24 25.27 -2.66
C MET A 113 7.48 24.78 -3.44
N LYS A 114 7.42 24.72 -4.79
CA LYS A 114 8.49 24.20 -5.67
C LYS A 114 8.97 22.81 -5.23
N TYR A 115 8.05 21.99 -4.68
CA TYR A 115 8.32 20.65 -4.15
C TYR A 115 9.47 20.59 -3.13
N ASN A 116 9.80 21.71 -2.47
CA ASN A 116 10.83 21.72 -1.42
C ASN A 116 10.40 20.79 -0.26
N PRO A 117 11.12 19.70 0.01
CA PRO A 117 10.62 18.64 0.86
C PRO A 117 10.41 19.09 2.32
N LYS A 118 11.21 20.02 2.84
CA LYS A 118 11.06 20.56 4.19
C LYS A 118 9.80 21.44 4.29
N LYS A 119 9.58 22.33 3.30
CA LYS A 119 8.38 23.19 3.24
C LYS A 119 7.12 22.35 3.06
N VAL A 120 7.17 21.39 2.13
CA VAL A 120 6.06 20.48 1.82
C VAL A 120 5.60 19.71 3.05
N TYR A 121 6.50 19.09 3.80
CA TYR A 121 6.14 18.36 5.01
C TYR A 121 5.48 19.25 6.08
N LYS A 122 6.02 20.45 6.29
CA LYS A 122 5.54 21.40 7.31
C LYS A 122 4.16 21.98 6.96
N SER A 123 3.90 22.25 5.69
CA SER A 123 2.73 23.00 5.22
C SER A 123 1.70 22.18 4.45
N SER A 124 1.84 20.85 4.40
CA SER A 124 0.88 20.00 3.68
C SER A 124 -0.50 20.02 4.33
N PHE A 125 -1.52 20.18 3.50
CA PHE A 125 -2.93 20.05 3.92
C PHE A 125 -3.31 18.63 4.30
N PHE A 126 -2.60 17.64 3.77
CA PHE A 126 -2.77 16.23 4.05
C PHE A 126 -1.43 15.66 4.56
N ASN A 127 -1.43 15.03 5.73
CA ASN A 127 -0.22 14.45 6.32
C ASN A 127 -0.62 13.25 7.18
N VAL A 128 -0.44 12.04 6.66
CA VAL A 128 -0.91 10.81 7.28
C VAL A 128 0.21 9.78 7.36
N VAL A 129 0.44 9.23 8.55
CA VAL A 129 1.18 7.98 8.74
C VAL A 129 0.24 6.84 8.40
N ASP A 130 0.42 6.26 7.21
CA ASP A 130 -0.41 5.19 6.72
C ASP A 130 0.15 3.81 7.04
N VAL A 131 -0.72 2.90 7.54
CA VAL A 131 -0.35 1.53 7.90
C VAL A 131 0.11 0.74 6.67
N GLY A 132 -0.65 0.80 5.56
CA GLY A 132 -0.32 0.04 4.36
C GLY A 132 1.00 0.48 3.74
N PHE A 133 1.20 1.80 3.57
CA PHE A 133 2.45 2.36 3.05
C PHE A 133 3.66 1.98 3.91
N ASN A 134 3.55 2.18 5.24
CA ASN A 134 4.64 1.84 6.16
C ASN A 134 4.91 0.33 6.23
N SER A 135 3.88 -0.52 6.05
CA SER A 135 4.06 -1.97 5.97
C SER A 135 4.91 -2.36 4.75
N ILE A 136 4.57 -1.82 3.58
CA ILE A 136 5.34 -2.05 2.35
C ILE A 136 6.75 -1.48 2.48
N PHE A 137 6.89 -0.28 3.08
CA PHE A 137 8.18 0.37 3.27
C PHE A 137 9.08 -0.40 4.25
N LEU A 138 8.55 -0.92 5.34
CA LEU A 138 9.30 -1.75 6.29
C LEU A 138 9.81 -3.02 5.62
N LYS A 139 8.95 -3.74 4.87
CA LYS A 139 9.36 -4.93 4.11
C LYS A 139 10.45 -4.58 3.10
N ALA A 140 10.27 -3.50 2.34
CA ALA A 140 11.25 -3.06 1.35
C ALA A 140 12.58 -2.64 1.99
N ASN A 141 12.59 -2.04 3.19
CA ASN A 141 13.81 -1.76 3.93
C ASN A 141 14.54 -3.05 4.37
N LYS A 142 13.80 -4.06 4.86
CA LYS A 142 14.38 -5.38 5.18
C LYS A 142 15.02 -6.03 3.96
N ASP A 143 14.33 -6.01 2.82
CA ASP A 143 14.84 -6.55 1.56
C ASP A 143 16.02 -5.73 1.01
N LEU A 144 16.00 -4.39 1.20
CA LEU A 144 17.13 -3.52 0.84
C LEU A 144 18.38 -3.83 1.65
N VAL A 145 18.25 -4.12 2.95
CA VAL A 145 19.39 -4.54 3.79
C VAL A 145 20.04 -5.79 3.25
N ILE A 146 19.27 -6.80 2.83
CA ILE A 146 19.77 -8.03 2.21
C ILE A 146 20.53 -7.70 0.91
N LEU A 147 19.99 -6.79 0.09
CA LEU A 147 20.65 -6.36 -1.16
C LEU A 147 21.94 -5.58 -0.89
N LEU A 148 21.93 -4.65 0.07
CA LEU A 148 23.11 -3.87 0.45
C LEU A 148 24.22 -4.78 0.94
N ASP A 149 23.88 -5.78 1.76
CA ASP A 149 24.82 -6.79 2.28
C ASP A 149 25.45 -7.61 1.13
N LYS A 150 24.61 -8.19 0.27
CA LYS A 150 25.02 -8.98 -0.89
C LYS A 150 26.03 -8.25 -1.81
N PHE A 151 25.92 -6.92 -1.88
CA PHE A 151 26.79 -6.09 -2.75
C PHE A 151 27.86 -5.30 -1.98
N ASN A 152 28.13 -5.65 -0.71
CA ASN A 152 29.11 -5.00 0.17
C ASN A 152 28.91 -3.46 0.22
N LEU A 153 27.66 -3.03 0.47
CA LEU A 153 27.27 -1.62 0.63
C LEU A 153 26.85 -1.34 2.07
N ASN A 154 27.04 -0.09 2.51
CA ASN A 154 26.66 0.30 3.87
C ASN A 154 25.16 0.20 4.11
N LYS A 155 24.76 -0.58 5.09
CA LYS A 155 23.39 -0.87 5.52
C LYS A 155 22.99 -0.28 6.88
N THR A 156 23.94 0.36 7.60
CA THR A 156 23.79 0.79 9.00
C THR A 156 22.58 1.70 9.20
N LYS A 157 22.43 2.72 8.34
CA LYS A 157 21.34 3.69 8.46
C LYS A 157 19.96 3.04 8.29
N ILE A 158 19.81 2.16 7.30
CA ILE A 158 18.55 1.46 7.04
C ILE A 158 18.26 0.46 8.16
N ASN A 159 19.24 -0.29 8.64
CA ASN A 159 19.09 -1.19 9.78
C ASN A 159 18.60 -0.47 11.04
N ASN A 160 19.20 0.66 11.37
CA ASN A 160 18.79 1.46 12.52
C ASN A 160 17.34 1.96 12.38
N TYR A 161 16.96 2.35 11.15
CA TYR A 161 15.60 2.78 10.87
C TYR A 161 14.60 1.62 10.97
N ILE A 162 14.94 0.41 10.52
CA ILE A 162 14.10 -0.79 10.68
C ILE A 162 13.79 -1.03 12.17
N LYS A 163 14.81 -1.03 13.04
CA LYS A 163 14.64 -1.20 14.49
C LYS A 163 13.70 -0.15 15.08
N LEU A 164 13.87 1.10 14.68
CA LEU A 164 13.00 2.20 15.11
C LEU A 164 11.57 2.03 14.61
N THR A 165 11.41 1.63 13.34
CA THR A 165 10.09 1.36 12.73
C THR A 165 9.38 0.24 13.48
N GLU A 166 10.01 -0.91 13.70
CA GLU A 166 9.39 -2.06 14.38
C GLU A 166 8.90 -1.71 15.78
N LYS A 167 9.71 -0.97 16.55
CA LYS A 167 9.35 -0.47 17.88
C LYS A 167 8.12 0.45 17.84
N ASN A 168 8.07 1.38 16.89
CA ASN A 168 7.03 2.42 16.87
C ASN A 168 5.79 2.03 16.05
N PHE A 169 5.89 1.04 15.17
CA PHE A 169 4.75 0.49 14.44
C PHE A 169 3.66 -0.01 15.40
N LEU A 170 4.05 -0.60 16.52
CA LEU A 170 3.13 -1.09 17.55
C LEU A 170 2.26 0.02 18.17
N LYS A 171 2.66 1.29 18.09
CA LYS A 171 1.85 2.44 18.54
C LYS A 171 0.60 2.66 17.66
N LEU A 172 0.62 2.14 16.44
CA LEU A 172 -0.55 2.17 15.55
C LEU A 172 -1.57 1.06 15.87
N TYR A 173 -1.17 0.05 16.64
CA TYR A 173 -2.07 -1.03 17.06
C TYR A 173 -3.10 -0.51 18.06
N ASP A 174 -4.35 -0.92 17.87
CA ASP A 174 -5.45 -0.70 18.82
C ASP A 174 -5.82 -2.03 19.48
N LYS A 175 -5.63 -2.11 20.80
CA LYS A 175 -5.86 -3.34 21.57
C LYS A 175 -7.36 -3.74 21.61
N LYS A 176 -8.27 -2.76 21.64
CA LYS A 176 -9.72 -3.01 21.70
C LYS A 176 -10.25 -3.52 20.35
N LYS A 177 -9.76 -2.93 19.26
CA LYS A 177 -10.16 -3.31 17.89
C LYS A 177 -9.32 -4.43 17.29
N GLU A 178 -8.27 -4.86 17.99
CA GLU A 178 -7.30 -5.90 17.56
C GLU A 178 -6.78 -5.68 16.12
N SER A 179 -6.51 -4.42 15.75
CA SER A 179 -6.07 -4.04 14.41
C SER A 179 -5.15 -2.82 14.45
N PHE A 180 -4.43 -2.60 13.35
CA PHE A 180 -3.63 -1.40 13.13
C PHE A 180 -4.47 -0.33 12.45
N PHE A 181 -4.19 0.94 12.77
CA PHE A 181 -4.89 2.07 12.17
C PHE A 181 -3.91 3.19 11.80
N SER A 182 -4.10 3.75 10.62
CA SER A 182 -3.38 4.92 10.15
C SER A 182 -3.64 6.13 11.04
N LYS A 183 -2.76 7.14 10.99
CA LYS A 183 -2.81 8.29 11.90
C LYS A 183 -2.67 9.60 11.13
N ASP A 184 -3.63 10.50 11.27
CA ASP A 184 -3.49 11.89 10.81
C ASP A 184 -2.56 12.66 11.76
N ILE A 185 -1.41 13.10 11.23
CA ILE A 185 -0.38 13.77 12.02
C ILE A 185 -0.76 15.20 12.41
N ARG A 186 -1.67 15.85 11.67
CA ARG A 186 -2.08 17.24 11.92
C ARG A 186 -2.91 17.38 13.19
N ASN A 187 -3.72 16.37 13.52
CA ASN A 187 -4.53 16.37 14.75
C ASN A 187 -4.15 15.24 15.71
N ASN A 188 -3.14 14.44 15.36
CA ASN A 188 -2.63 13.33 16.15
C ASN A 188 -3.65 12.20 16.40
N GLN A 189 -4.67 12.05 15.55
CA GLN A 189 -5.77 11.08 15.73
C GLN A 189 -5.61 9.83 14.85
N LYS A 190 -5.98 8.67 15.39
CA LYS A 190 -6.10 7.42 14.61
C LYS A 190 -7.32 7.47 13.70
N ILE A 191 -7.19 6.90 12.51
CA ILE A 191 -8.23 6.81 11.48
C ILE A 191 -8.85 5.41 11.57
N PHE A 192 -9.96 5.28 12.29
CA PHE A 192 -10.60 3.99 12.62
C PHE A 192 -11.45 3.45 11.45
N ILE A 193 -10.85 3.26 10.29
CA ILE A 193 -11.49 2.64 9.12
C ILE A 193 -11.02 1.19 8.99
N PRO A 194 -11.92 0.20 8.90
CA PRO A 194 -11.57 -1.22 8.73
C PRO A 194 -11.24 -1.52 7.26
N SER A 195 -10.04 -1.16 6.84
CA SER A 195 -9.49 -1.41 5.52
C SER A 195 -8.67 -2.70 5.50
N ILE A 196 -8.62 -3.36 4.32
CA ILE A 196 -7.73 -4.51 4.10
C ILE A 196 -6.26 -4.11 4.24
N THR A 197 -5.90 -2.85 3.96
CA THR A 197 -4.53 -2.34 4.09
C THR A 197 -4.01 -2.34 5.53
N ASN A 198 -4.91 -2.37 6.53
CA ASN A 198 -4.55 -2.53 7.94
C ASN A 198 -3.86 -3.88 8.23
N TYR A 199 -4.07 -4.88 7.38
CA TYR A 199 -3.49 -6.22 7.49
C TYR A 199 -2.19 -6.38 6.67
N PHE A 200 -1.75 -5.36 5.92
CA PHE A 200 -0.45 -5.38 5.24
C PHE A 200 0.73 -5.48 6.21
N VAL A 201 0.49 -5.25 7.49
CA VAL A 201 1.43 -5.53 8.58
C VAL A 201 1.92 -7.00 8.58
N LEU A 202 1.09 -7.94 8.13
CA LEU A 202 1.50 -9.34 7.96
C LEU A 202 2.60 -9.49 6.88
N PHE A 203 2.54 -8.67 5.82
CA PHE A 203 3.58 -8.58 4.78
C PHE A 203 4.85 -7.89 5.28
N ALA A 204 4.71 -6.89 6.16
CA ALA A 204 5.85 -6.21 6.79
C ALA A 204 6.70 -7.13 7.68
N ASP A 205 6.12 -8.26 8.09
CA ASP A 205 6.76 -9.26 8.93
C ASP A 205 7.27 -8.68 10.24
N LEU A 206 6.37 -8.06 11.00
CA LEU A 206 6.67 -7.63 12.36
C LEU A 206 6.89 -8.84 13.26
N ASN A 207 7.98 -8.83 14.02
CA ASN A 207 8.32 -9.88 14.96
C ASN A 207 7.45 -9.81 16.22
N ASN A 208 6.16 -10.18 16.08
CA ASN A 208 5.20 -10.22 17.18
C ASN A 208 4.10 -11.27 16.93
N ASP A 209 4.39 -12.51 17.30
CA ASP A 209 3.50 -13.66 17.05
C ASP A 209 2.12 -13.51 17.69
N LYS A 210 2.03 -12.92 18.88
CA LYS A 210 0.74 -12.71 19.55
C LYS A 210 -0.17 -11.79 18.73
N ILE A 211 0.37 -10.70 18.22
CA ILE A 211 -0.38 -9.78 17.35
C ILE A 211 -0.67 -10.43 16.01
N ASN A 212 0.30 -11.12 15.40
CA ASN A 212 0.11 -11.80 14.12
C ASN A 212 -1.03 -12.84 14.19
N LYS A 213 -1.08 -13.67 15.25
CA LYS A 213 -2.18 -14.63 15.48
C LYS A 213 -3.55 -13.93 15.58
N LYS A 214 -3.65 -12.80 16.28
CA LYS A 214 -4.88 -12.00 16.39
C LYS A 214 -5.30 -11.41 15.04
N LEU A 215 -4.35 -10.85 14.28
CA LEU A 215 -4.62 -10.31 12.94
C LEU A 215 -5.12 -11.41 12.00
N ILE A 216 -4.49 -12.59 11.98
CA ILE A 216 -4.92 -13.71 11.14
C ILE A 216 -6.33 -14.17 11.51
N LYS A 217 -6.63 -14.32 12.81
CA LYS A 217 -7.98 -14.64 13.29
C LYS A 217 -9.01 -13.60 12.85
N SER A 218 -8.69 -12.31 12.96
CA SER A 218 -9.54 -11.21 12.52
C SER A 218 -9.72 -11.19 11.00
N LEU A 219 -8.64 -11.43 10.25
CA LEU A 219 -8.64 -11.48 8.80
C LEU A 219 -9.52 -12.61 8.23
N LYS A 220 -9.50 -13.80 8.85
CA LYS A 220 -10.39 -14.91 8.49
C LYS A 220 -11.87 -14.54 8.61
N ARG A 221 -12.21 -13.59 9.49
CA ARG A 221 -13.57 -13.06 9.73
C ARG A 221 -13.83 -11.74 9.01
N TYR A 222 -12.86 -11.24 8.23
CA TYR A 222 -12.98 -9.93 7.55
C TYR A 222 -14.17 -9.91 6.58
N ASN A 223 -14.33 -10.99 5.80
CA ASN A 223 -15.39 -11.11 4.83
C ASN A 223 -15.81 -12.59 4.66
N PRO A 224 -16.50 -13.18 5.64
CA PRO A 224 -16.76 -14.63 5.70
C PRO A 224 -17.62 -15.16 4.55
N LYS A 225 -18.49 -14.32 3.97
CA LYS A 225 -19.37 -14.66 2.85
C LYS A 225 -18.74 -14.40 1.48
N ASN A 226 -17.54 -13.81 1.43
CA ASN A 226 -16.95 -13.40 0.17
C ASN A 226 -16.26 -14.56 -0.56
N LYS A 227 -16.75 -14.84 -1.75
CA LYS A 227 -16.21 -15.86 -2.63
C LYS A 227 -14.83 -15.49 -3.19
N TYR A 228 -14.53 -14.18 -3.29
CA TYR A 228 -13.37 -13.63 -4.02
C TYR A 228 -12.37 -12.89 -3.11
N PHE A 229 -12.46 -13.10 -1.79
CA PHE A 229 -11.62 -12.55 -0.72
C PHE A 229 -11.84 -11.09 -0.37
N PHE A 230 -10.80 -10.25 -0.31
CA PHE A 230 -10.85 -9.07 0.53
C PHE A 230 -11.34 -7.86 -0.24
N SER A 231 -12.51 -7.36 0.12
CA SER A 231 -12.93 -6.00 -0.26
C SER A 231 -11.94 -4.97 0.31
N SER A 232 -11.76 -3.85 -0.36
CA SER A 232 -10.87 -2.78 0.10
C SER A 232 -11.29 -2.20 1.46
N ILE A 233 -12.60 -2.15 1.72
CA ILE A 233 -13.21 -1.79 3.01
C ILE A 233 -14.13 -2.92 3.46
N LYS A 234 -14.22 -3.15 4.77
CA LYS A 234 -15.08 -4.19 5.34
C LYS A 234 -16.55 -3.95 4.97
N PRO A 235 -17.26 -4.95 4.42
CA PRO A 235 -18.60 -4.75 3.82
C PRO A 235 -19.70 -4.22 4.74
N ASN A 236 -19.57 -4.41 6.05
CA ASN A 236 -20.54 -3.91 7.03
C ASN A 236 -20.19 -2.49 7.55
N HIS A 237 -19.19 -1.83 7.01
CA HIS A 237 -18.84 -0.48 7.39
C HIS A 237 -19.69 0.54 6.63
N LYS A 238 -20.11 1.63 7.28
CA LYS A 238 -20.97 2.67 6.69
C LYS A 238 -20.40 3.34 5.44
N SER A 239 -19.07 3.37 5.28
CA SER A 239 -18.39 3.94 4.12
C SER A 239 -18.12 2.91 3.02
N PHE A 240 -18.68 1.70 3.11
CA PHE A 240 -18.54 0.68 2.07
C PHE A 240 -19.42 1.00 0.87
N GLU A 241 -18.79 1.07 -0.31
CA GLU A 241 -19.45 1.26 -1.60
C GLU A 241 -18.94 0.17 -2.56
N GLU A 242 -19.79 -0.83 -2.84
CA GLU A 242 -19.40 -2.07 -3.54
C GLU A 242 -18.67 -1.85 -4.86
N LYS A 243 -19.07 -0.83 -5.62
CA LYS A 243 -18.56 -0.59 -6.98
C LYS A 243 -17.54 0.52 -7.07
N ARG A 244 -17.39 1.36 -6.04
CA ARG A 244 -16.60 2.57 -6.12
C ARG A 244 -15.13 2.33 -5.73
N TYR A 245 -14.29 2.22 -6.71
CA TYR A 245 -12.81 2.26 -6.68
C TYR A 245 -12.20 1.61 -5.42
N TRP A 246 -11.66 2.39 -4.47
CA TRP A 246 -11.05 1.88 -3.23
C TRP A 246 -11.99 1.85 -2.01
N ARG A 247 -13.31 1.93 -2.24
CA ARG A 247 -14.31 1.98 -1.18
C ARG A 247 -15.05 0.65 -0.95
N GLY A 248 -14.83 -0.35 -1.79
CA GLY A 248 -15.52 -1.64 -1.70
C GLY A 248 -14.92 -2.78 -2.51
N PRO A 249 -14.51 -2.56 -3.76
CA PRO A 249 -14.02 -3.61 -4.66
C PRO A 249 -12.86 -4.43 -4.11
N VAL A 250 -12.70 -5.63 -4.67
CA VAL A 250 -11.54 -6.51 -4.48
C VAL A 250 -10.44 -6.09 -5.43
N TRP A 251 -9.26 -5.83 -4.89
CA TRP A 251 -8.06 -5.51 -5.63
C TRP A 251 -7.08 -6.66 -5.57
N ILE A 252 -6.56 -7.08 -6.72
CA ILE A 252 -5.66 -8.24 -6.84
C ILE A 252 -4.37 -8.05 -6.04
N ASN A 253 -3.82 -6.83 -6.02
CA ASN A 253 -2.65 -6.50 -5.22
C ASN A 253 -2.89 -6.66 -3.70
N CYS A 254 -4.09 -6.35 -3.20
CA CYS A 254 -4.41 -6.58 -1.80
C CYS A 254 -4.38 -8.07 -1.44
N ASN A 255 -5.01 -8.91 -2.25
CA ASN A 255 -4.94 -10.36 -2.09
C ASN A 255 -3.49 -10.85 -2.15
N TRP A 256 -2.69 -10.33 -3.07
CA TRP A 256 -1.28 -10.67 -3.23
C TRP A 256 -0.45 -10.30 -1.99
N PHE A 257 -0.60 -9.08 -1.45
CA PHE A 257 0.10 -8.68 -0.21
C PHE A 257 -0.26 -9.57 0.97
N ILE A 258 -1.54 -9.91 1.11
CA ILE A 258 -2.00 -10.79 2.18
C ILE A 258 -1.48 -12.21 1.99
N HIS A 259 -1.54 -12.77 0.78
CA HIS A 259 -0.96 -14.07 0.46
C HIS A 259 0.52 -14.12 0.84
N LYS A 260 1.33 -13.18 0.34
CA LYS A 260 2.77 -13.12 0.67
C LYS A 260 3.02 -12.97 2.17
N GLY A 261 2.21 -12.18 2.87
CA GLY A 261 2.34 -11.96 4.32
C GLY A 261 1.98 -13.18 5.17
N LEU A 262 1.13 -14.07 4.64
CA LEU A 262 0.69 -15.28 5.33
C LEU A 262 1.57 -16.51 5.04
N LYS A 263 2.39 -16.52 4.00
CA LYS A 263 3.10 -17.70 3.50
C LYS A 263 3.82 -18.50 4.61
N ASN A 264 4.48 -17.81 5.54
CA ASN A 264 5.20 -18.44 6.64
C ASN A 264 4.42 -18.40 7.98
N LYS A 265 3.15 -17.96 8.00
CA LYS A 265 2.35 -17.79 9.22
C LYS A 265 1.08 -18.63 9.22
N ASP A 266 0.46 -18.80 8.07
CA ASP A 266 -0.72 -19.63 7.84
C ASP A 266 -0.75 -20.04 6.36
N TRP A 267 0.02 -21.06 6.04
CA TRP A 267 0.23 -21.54 4.68
C TRP A 267 -1.08 -21.95 4.00
N PHE A 268 -1.95 -22.70 4.69
CA PHE A 268 -3.22 -23.14 4.12
C PHE A 268 -4.12 -21.97 3.71
N PHE A 269 -4.22 -20.96 4.56
CA PHE A 269 -5.00 -19.77 4.27
C PHE A 269 -4.37 -18.94 3.14
N SER A 270 -3.05 -18.83 3.12
CA SER A 270 -2.28 -18.21 2.05
C SER A 270 -2.56 -18.84 0.70
N GLU A 271 -2.46 -20.19 0.59
CA GLU A 271 -2.72 -20.93 -0.65
C GLU A 271 -4.19 -20.84 -1.10
N LYS A 272 -5.12 -20.81 -0.15
CA LYS A 272 -6.54 -20.58 -0.46
C LYS A 272 -6.75 -19.21 -1.12
N ILE A 273 -6.07 -18.17 -0.65
CA ILE A 273 -6.13 -16.83 -1.24
C ILE A 273 -5.53 -16.84 -2.64
N LYS A 274 -4.34 -17.43 -2.80
CA LYS A 274 -3.66 -17.59 -4.09
C LYS A 274 -4.57 -18.25 -5.12
N LYS A 275 -5.06 -19.47 -4.82
CA LYS A 275 -5.93 -20.24 -5.71
C LYS A 275 -7.16 -19.45 -6.18
N LYS A 276 -7.87 -18.81 -5.26
CA LYS A 276 -9.07 -18.04 -5.62
C LYS A 276 -8.75 -16.75 -6.38
N THR A 277 -7.60 -16.12 -6.12
CA THR A 277 -7.15 -14.95 -6.87
C THR A 277 -6.81 -15.35 -8.32
N ILE A 278 -6.16 -16.49 -8.52
CA ILE A 278 -5.91 -17.06 -9.85
C ILE A 278 -7.23 -17.37 -10.55
N GLN A 279 -8.15 -18.09 -9.89
CA GLN A 279 -9.43 -18.48 -10.46
C GLN A 279 -10.29 -17.31 -10.97
N ILE A 280 -10.32 -16.18 -10.26
CA ILE A 280 -11.07 -15.00 -10.72
C ILE A 280 -10.44 -14.40 -11.97
N LEU A 281 -9.11 -14.34 -12.04
CA LEU A 281 -8.38 -13.79 -13.18
C LEU A 281 -8.52 -14.68 -14.43
N GLU A 282 -8.42 -16.00 -14.29
CA GLU A 282 -8.63 -16.94 -15.37
C GLU A 282 -10.08 -16.91 -15.90
N LYS A 283 -11.06 -16.82 -15.00
CA LYS A 283 -12.48 -16.81 -15.37
C LYS A 283 -12.95 -15.49 -15.95
N LYS A 284 -12.40 -14.34 -15.50
CA LYS A 284 -12.93 -13.01 -15.79
C LYS A 284 -11.98 -12.10 -16.58
N GLY A 285 -10.70 -12.48 -16.68
CA GLY A 285 -9.66 -11.68 -17.35
C GLY A 285 -9.01 -10.64 -16.44
N PHE A 286 -8.08 -9.88 -17.01
CA PHE A 286 -7.25 -8.93 -16.29
C PHE A 286 -7.92 -7.55 -16.24
N PHE A 287 -8.72 -7.32 -15.20
CA PHE A 287 -9.35 -6.04 -14.92
C PHE A 287 -8.69 -5.36 -13.73
N GLU A 288 -8.94 -4.08 -13.59
CA GLU A 288 -8.37 -3.25 -12.53
C GLU A 288 -8.79 -3.72 -11.14
N TYR A 289 -10.08 -4.03 -10.95
CA TYR A 289 -10.67 -4.56 -9.72
C TYR A 289 -11.96 -5.32 -9.99
N PHE A 290 -12.53 -5.95 -8.95
CA PHE A 290 -13.67 -6.84 -9.06
C PHE A 290 -14.69 -6.56 -7.94
N SER A 291 -15.98 -6.79 -8.23
CA SER A 291 -17.01 -6.79 -7.19
C SER A 291 -16.70 -7.85 -6.11
N CYS A 292 -16.79 -7.46 -4.87
CA CYS A 292 -16.60 -8.39 -3.76
C CYS A 292 -17.80 -9.35 -3.59
N LYS A 293 -18.98 -9.09 -4.14
CA LYS A 293 -20.17 -9.93 -4.00
C LYS A 293 -20.22 -11.03 -5.06
N ASN A 294 -20.04 -10.68 -6.33
CA ASN A 294 -20.25 -11.60 -7.44
C ASN A 294 -19.02 -11.80 -8.36
N GLY A 295 -17.91 -11.06 -8.09
CA GLY A 295 -16.70 -11.12 -8.90
C GLY A 295 -16.85 -10.46 -10.27
N GLN A 296 -17.84 -9.60 -10.47
CA GLN A 296 -17.99 -8.84 -11.72
C GLN A 296 -16.73 -7.98 -11.93
N PRO A 297 -16.11 -8.05 -13.12
CA PRO A 297 -14.97 -7.21 -13.44
C PRO A 297 -15.37 -5.74 -13.58
N MET A 298 -14.52 -4.86 -13.08
CA MET A 298 -14.74 -3.40 -13.05
C MET A 298 -13.41 -2.66 -13.27
N GLY A 299 -13.52 -1.38 -13.54
CA GLY A 299 -12.36 -0.55 -13.87
C GLY A 299 -11.83 -0.81 -15.28
N ALA A 300 -10.55 -0.53 -15.50
CA ALA A 300 -9.91 -0.69 -16.80
C ALA A 300 -9.73 -2.18 -17.15
N LYS A 301 -10.01 -2.52 -18.42
CA LYS A 301 -9.72 -3.84 -19.01
C LYS A 301 -8.25 -3.95 -19.42
N ASN A 302 -7.73 -5.17 -19.51
CA ASN A 302 -6.34 -5.46 -19.87
C ASN A 302 -5.34 -4.75 -18.94
N PHE A 303 -5.62 -4.80 -17.66
CA PHE A 303 -4.88 -4.08 -16.64
C PHE A 303 -3.57 -4.79 -16.30
N SER A 304 -2.44 -4.17 -16.65
CA SER A 304 -1.10 -4.75 -16.55
C SER A 304 -0.73 -5.17 -15.12
N TRP A 305 -1.20 -4.44 -14.11
CA TRP A 305 -0.97 -4.78 -12.70
C TRP A 305 -1.54 -6.14 -12.33
N SER A 306 -2.82 -6.39 -12.69
CA SER A 306 -3.47 -7.68 -12.45
C SER A 306 -2.79 -8.82 -13.21
N ALA A 307 -2.36 -8.56 -14.46
CA ALA A 307 -1.64 -9.54 -15.27
C ALA A 307 -0.27 -9.88 -14.69
N ALA A 308 0.51 -8.89 -14.27
CA ALA A 308 1.82 -9.10 -13.66
C ALA A 308 1.73 -9.91 -12.34
N LEU A 309 0.73 -9.60 -11.51
CA LEU A 309 0.51 -10.34 -10.26
C LEU A 309 -0.01 -11.76 -10.50
N TYR A 310 -0.80 -11.98 -11.55
CA TYR A 310 -1.18 -13.32 -11.98
C TYR A 310 0.05 -14.17 -12.33
N LEU A 311 0.96 -13.64 -13.13
CA LEU A 311 2.21 -14.33 -13.49
C LEU A 311 3.04 -14.64 -12.23
N ASP A 312 3.18 -13.69 -11.30
CA ASP A 312 3.91 -13.95 -10.05
C ASP A 312 3.25 -15.06 -9.21
N LEU A 313 1.92 -15.08 -9.12
CA LEU A 313 1.19 -16.13 -8.40
C LEU A 313 1.31 -17.50 -9.07
N MET A 314 1.33 -17.57 -10.41
CA MET A 314 1.45 -18.82 -11.17
C MET A 314 2.87 -19.38 -11.16
N LEU A 315 3.88 -18.54 -11.39
CA LEU A 315 5.28 -18.97 -11.54
C LEU A 315 5.96 -19.25 -10.19
N ASN A 316 5.47 -18.70 -9.10
CA ASN A 316 5.95 -19.03 -7.76
C ASN A 316 5.31 -20.34 -7.25
N LYS A 317 5.65 -21.45 -7.93
CA LYS A 317 5.52 -22.80 -7.34
C LYS A 317 6.49 -22.83 -6.17
N ASN A 318 6.03 -23.19 -5.00
CA ASN A 318 6.66 -23.21 -3.68
C ASN A 318 8.15 -23.46 -3.66
#